data_d48600ae2926c5e65b76a1527672d536
#
_entry.id   d48600ae2926c5e65b76a1527672d536
#
_cell.length_a   1.000
_cell.length_b   1.000
_cell.length_c   1.000
_cell.angle_alpha   90.00
_cell.angle_beta   90.00
_cell.angle_gamma   90.00
#
_symmetry.space_group_name_H-M   'P 1'
#
loop_
_entity.id
_entity.type
_entity.pdbx_description
1 polymer ?
#
loop_
_entity_poly.entity_id
_entity_poly.type
_entity_poly.pdbx_seq_one_letter_code
_entity_poly.pdbx_strand_id
1 'polypeptide(L)'
;MLNIRPSTRKQAKIKLALQGCAGSGKTYSALLLAYGMTSDWSKIAVIDSENGSADLYAHLGTYNVVSLGGDYSPENYIEAITLCENAGMEVIIVDSISQCWDYLLDFHAGLQGNSFANWAKVTPRQNAFVQKILQSPAHIICTMRTKQDYVLNEKNGKLVPEKVGLKAMQRDGMDYEFTVVLDIDLKHHVQASKDRTGLFMGRPEFTITPKVGQAILNWCNLNPQQTIVQPQTSQTYGNSTPAPSC
;
A
#
# COMPACT_ATOMS: atom_id res chain seq x y z
N MET A 1 3.23 17.50 26.07
CA MET A 1 2.14 18.50 26.09
C MET A 1 1.30 18.35 24.83
N LEU A 2 -0.03 18.31 24.98
CA LEU A 2 -0.96 18.37 23.84
C LEU A 2 -0.90 19.76 23.22
N ASN A 3 -0.94 19.86 21.88
CA ASN A 3 -0.89 21.13 21.17
C ASN A 3 -1.96 21.16 20.07
N ILE A 4 -2.64 22.29 19.93
CA ILE A 4 -3.58 22.57 18.83
C ILE A 4 -2.85 23.45 17.82
N ARG A 5 -2.85 23.05 16.56
CA ARG A 5 -2.27 23.80 15.46
C ARG A 5 -3.12 23.69 14.20
N PRO A 6 -3.08 24.66 13.31
CA PRO A 6 -3.66 24.51 11.98
C PRO A 6 -3.08 23.30 11.25
N SER A 7 -3.93 22.58 10.50
CA SER A 7 -3.47 21.49 9.65
C SER A 7 -2.58 22.05 8.54
N THR A 8 -1.40 21.52 8.40
CA THR A 8 -0.48 21.85 7.30
C THR A 8 0.00 20.56 6.65
N ARG A 9 -0.08 20.47 5.33
CA ARG A 9 0.54 19.39 4.57
C ARG A 9 2.04 19.71 4.47
N LYS A 10 2.81 19.23 5.44
CA LYS A 10 4.27 19.27 5.33
C LYS A 10 4.70 18.00 4.63
N GLN A 11 5.48 18.12 3.55
CA GLN A 11 6.20 17.03 2.84
C GLN A 11 5.81 15.61 3.31
N ALA A 12 4.57 15.21 2.99
CA ALA A 12 4.04 13.95 3.46
C ALA A 12 4.84 12.81 2.83
N LYS A 13 5.37 11.91 3.63
CA LYS A 13 5.99 10.68 3.12
C LYS A 13 4.89 9.65 2.88
N ILE A 14 4.67 9.28 1.62
CA ILE A 14 3.63 8.33 1.25
C ILE A 14 3.93 6.95 1.81
N LYS A 15 2.89 6.26 2.29
CA LYS A 15 2.88 4.84 2.62
C LYS A 15 1.87 4.19 1.70
N LEU A 16 2.36 3.45 0.72
CA LEU A 16 1.57 2.89 -0.38
C LEU A 16 1.68 1.37 -0.38
N ALA A 17 0.57 0.70 -0.63
CA ALA A 17 0.56 -0.74 -0.85
C ALA A 17 0.15 -1.07 -2.29
N LEU A 18 0.85 -2.05 -2.88
CA LEU A 18 0.50 -2.72 -4.12
C LEU A 18 0.09 -4.14 -3.78
N GLN A 19 -1.14 -4.52 -4.09
CA GLN A 19 -1.61 -5.88 -3.84
C GLN A 19 -2.06 -6.57 -5.14
N GLY A 20 -1.85 -7.88 -5.19
CA GLY A 20 -2.20 -8.67 -6.36
C GLY A 20 -1.64 -10.09 -6.26
N CYS A 21 -2.14 -10.97 -7.11
CA CYS A 21 -1.68 -12.36 -7.19
C CYS A 21 -0.24 -12.47 -7.73
N ALA A 22 0.33 -13.67 -7.67
CA ALA A 22 1.61 -13.94 -8.29
C ALA A 22 1.54 -13.64 -9.80
N GLY A 23 2.58 -13.01 -10.34
CA GLY A 23 2.63 -12.64 -11.77
C GLY A 23 1.87 -11.35 -12.15
N SER A 24 1.20 -10.66 -11.20
CA SER A 24 0.50 -9.40 -11.51
C SER A 24 1.44 -8.19 -11.75
N GLY A 25 2.75 -8.34 -11.54
CA GLY A 25 3.73 -7.27 -11.80
C GLY A 25 3.94 -6.30 -10.64
N LYS A 26 3.69 -6.70 -9.40
CA LYS A 26 3.85 -5.85 -8.19
C LYS A 26 5.26 -5.26 -8.06
N THR A 27 6.30 -6.10 -8.11
CA THR A 27 7.71 -5.69 -8.00
C THR A 27 8.08 -4.69 -9.08
N TYR A 28 7.77 -5.01 -10.33
CA TYR A 28 8.02 -4.12 -11.48
C TYR A 28 7.32 -2.77 -11.31
N SER A 29 6.04 -2.81 -10.94
CA SER A 29 5.23 -1.60 -10.69
C SER A 29 5.78 -0.76 -9.53
N ALA A 30 6.24 -1.40 -8.44
CA ALA A 30 6.87 -0.72 -7.30
C ALA A 30 8.14 0.02 -7.73
N LEU A 31 8.98 -0.61 -8.56
CA LEU A 31 10.20 0.01 -9.10
C LEU A 31 9.88 1.21 -10.00
N LEU A 32 8.88 1.10 -10.88
CA LEU A 32 8.46 2.24 -11.72
C LEU A 32 7.91 3.40 -10.91
N LEU A 33 7.10 3.13 -9.87
CA LEU A 33 6.62 4.16 -8.95
C LEU A 33 7.77 4.84 -8.23
N ALA A 34 8.69 4.05 -7.66
CA ALA A 34 9.85 4.54 -6.93
C ALA A 34 10.73 5.43 -7.81
N TYR A 35 11.01 5.00 -9.04
CA TYR A 35 11.76 5.81 -9.99
C TYR A 35 11.03 7.12 -10.34
N GLY A 36 9.73 7.05 -10.56
CA GLY A 36 8.92 8.25 -10.81
C GLY A 36 8.94 9.25 -9.65
N MET A 37 9.13 8.76 -8.42
CA MET A 37 9.20 9.60 -7.21
C MET A 37 10.59 10.19 -6.96
N THR A 38 11.67 9.53 -7.40
CA THR A 38 13.05 9.98 -7.12
C THR A 38 13.74 10.55 -8.35
N SER A 39 13.41 10.05 -9.53
CA SER A 39 14.17 10.22 -10.79
C SER A 39 15.64 9.80 -10.67
N ASP A 40 15.98 9.05 -9.61
CA ASP A 40 17.32 8.59 -9.30
C ASP A 40 17.28 7.18 -8.71
N TRP A 41 17.76 6.20 -9.46
CA TRP A 41 17.78 4.80 -9.03
C TRP A 41 18.64 4.58 -7.77
N SER A 42 19.70 5.35 -7.57
CA SER A 42 20.59 5.24 -6.41
C SER A 42 19.92 5.60 -5.08
N LYS A 43 18.74 6.26 -5.13
CA LYS A 43 17.92 6.66 -3.98
C LYS A 43 16.81 5.66 -3.64
N ILE A 44 16.80 4.53 -4.34
CA ILE A 44 15.80 3.47 -4.16
C ILE A 44 16.45 2.26 -3.52
N ALA A 45 15.82 1.70 -2.50
CA ALA A 45 16.18 0.41 -1.94
C ALA A 45 14.99 -0.56 -2.02
N VAL A 46 15.27 -1.82 -2.33
CA VAL A 46 14.32 -2.94 -2.27
C VAL A 46 14.73 -3.86 -1.13
N ILE A 47 13.86 -4.03 -0.14
CA ILE A 47 13.99 -5.09 0.87
C ILE A 47 13.33 -6.32 0.27
N ASP A 48 14.15 -7.28 -0.16
CA ASP A 48 13.73 -8.46 -0.89
C ASP A 48 13.54 -9.65 0.05
N SER A 49 12.29 -10.11 0.17
CA SER A 49 11.91 -11.35 0.84
C SER A 49 11.57 -12.48 -0.15
N GLU A 50 11.71 -12.24 -1.46
CA GLU A 50 11.29 -13.15 -2.52
C GLU A 50 12.49 -13.81 -3.24
N ASN A 51 13.54 -14.13 -2.46
CA ASN A 51 14.70 -14.92 -2.91
C ASN A 51 15.41 -14.36 -4.16
N GLY A 52 15.71 -13.06 -4.18
CA GLY A 52 16.43 -12.43 -5.28
C GLY A 52 15.53 -12.00 -6.44
N SER A 53 14.20 -11.93 -6.22
CA SER A 53 13.27 -11.49 -7.27
C SER A 53 13.52 -10.04 -7.71
N ALA A 54 14.05 -9.21 -6.82
CA ALA A 54 14.42 -7.84 -7.15
C ALA A 54 15.52 -7.78 -8.23
N ASP A 55 16.50 -8.68 -8.20
CA ASP A 55 17.62 -8.69 -9.15
C ASP A 55 17.19 -8.97 -10.59
N LEU A 56 16.04 -9.62 -10.79
CA LEU A 56 15.49 -9.88 -12.13
C LEU A 56 15.19 -8.59 -12.92
N TYR A 57 15.04 -7.47 -12.22
CA TYR A 57 14.73 -6.16 -12.80
C TYR A 57 15.93 -5.21 -12.84
N ALA A 58 17.16 -5.70 -12.60
CA ALA A 58 18.38 -4.89 -12.61
C ALA A 58 18.62 -4.14 -13.94
N HIS A 59 18.00 -4.59 -15.03
CA HIS A 59 18.05 -3.92 -16.34
C HIS A 59 17.32 -2.55 -16.35
N LEU A 60 16.45 -2.27 -15.37
CA LEU A 60 15.74 -0.97 -15.26
C LEU A 60 16.65 0.15 -14.76
N GLY A 61 17.61 -0.18 -13.89
CA GLY A 61 18.52 0.80 -13.32
C GLY A 61 19.29 0.27 -12.11
N THR A 62 20.22 1.08 -11.60
CA THR A 62 21.10 0.69 -10.49
C THR A 62 20.50 1.10 -9.14
N TYR A 63 19.51 0.35 -8.66
CA TYR A 63 18.94 0.49 -7.33
C TYR A 63 19.63 -0.44 -6.32
N ASN A 64 19.38 -0.21 -5.03
CA ASN A 64 19.97 -0.98 -3.94
C ASN A 64 19.04 -2.13 -3.53
N VAL A 65 19.61 -3.25 -3.10
CA VAL A 65 18.84 -4.42 -2.62
C VAL A 65 19.36 -4.82 -1.23
N VAL A 66 18.41 -5.07 -0.31
CA VAL A 66 18.68 -5.66 1.00
C VAL A 66 17.97 -7.01 1.04
N SER A 67 18.75 -8.10 1.06
CA SER A 67 18.20 -9.45 1.20
C SER A 67 18.00 -9.79 2.67
N LEU A 68 16.84 -10.35 3.02
CA LEU A 68 16.51 -10.75 4.39
C LEU A 68 17.13 -12.11 4.79
N GLY A 69 17.78 -12.82 3.86
CA GLY A 69 18.53 -14.04 4.18
C GLY A 69 17.68 -15.20 4.75
N GLY A 70 16.37 -15.20 4.49
CA GLY A 70 15.44 -16.23 4.97
C GLY A 70 14.86 -15.97 6.36
N ASP A 71 15.31 -14.95 7.08
CA ASP A 71 14.68 -14.50 8.32
C ASP A 71 13.61 -13.44 8.01
N TYR A 72 12.35 -13.86 8.05
CA TYR A 72 11.20 -12.99 7.78
C TYR A 72 10.54 -12.46 9.06
N SER A 73 11.28 -12.44 10.17
CA SER A 73 10.80 -11.86 11.43
C SER A 73 10.52 -10.37 11.30
N PRO A 74 9.52 -9.83 12.01
CA PRO A 74 9.27 -8.39 12.05
C PRO A 74 10.50 -7.58 12.43
N GLU A 75 11.34 -8.12 13.32
CA GLU A 75 12.56 -7.48 13.80
C GLU A 75 13.58 -7.30 12.67
N ASN A 76 13.76 -8.31 11.81
CA ASN A 76 14.67 -8.23 10.67
C ASN A 76 14.17 -7.23 9.61
N TYR A 77 12.85 -7.17 9.35
CA TYR A 77 12.28 -6.12 8.49
C TYR A 77 12.51 -4.71 9.07
N ILE A 78 12.34 -4.54 10.39
CA ILE A 78 12.58 -3.27 11.07
C ILE A 78 14.05 -2.84 10.92
N GLU A 79 14.97 -3.78 11.08
CA GLU A 79 16.42 -3.55 10.90
C GLU A 79 16.73 -3.17 9.45
N ALA A 80 16.20 -3.90 8.46
CA ALA A 80 16.38 -3.62 7.05
C ALA A 80 15.85 -2.23 6.65
N ILE A 81 14.66 -1.84 7.14
CA ILE A 81 14.12 -0.49 6.91
C ILE A 81 15.06 0.56 7.53
N THR A 82 15.54 0.32 8.75
CA THR A 82 16.44 1.23 9.45
C THR A 82 17.78 1.39 8.72
N LEU A 83 18.31 0.29 8.17
CA LEU A 83 19.51 0.31 7.34
C LEU A 83 19.31 1.20 6.11
N CYS A 84 18.20 1.05 5.39
CA CYS A 84 17.89 1.87 4.23
C CYS A 84 17.72 3.37 4.59
N GLU A 85 17.08 3.67 5.71
CA GLU A 85 16.92 5.05 6.21
C GLU A 85 18.29 5.68 6.50
N ASN A 86 19.16 4.95 7.20
CA ASN A 86 20.51 5.42 7.55
C ASN A 86 21.39 5.60 6.31
N ALA A 87 21.16 4.81 5.25
CA ALA A 87 21.83 4.96 3.96
C ALA A 87 21.26 6.13 3.12
N GLY A 88 20.25 6.85 3.61
CA GLY A 88 19.67 8.02 2.95
C GLY A 88 18.79 7.68 1.74
N MET A 89 18.15 6.50 1.75
CA MET A 89 17.19 6.12 0.71
C MET A 89 15.93 6.99 0.78
N GLU A 90 15.48 7.49 -0.36
CA GLU A 90 14.28 8.34 -0.44
C GLU A 90 13.00 7.53 -0.59
N VAL A 91 13.11 6.39 -1.29
CA VAL A 91 12.03 5.41 -1.44
C VAL A 91 12.54 4.02 -1.05
N ILE A 92 11.82 3.36 -0.17
CA ILE A 92 12.08 1.98 0.27
C ILE A 92 10.90 1.12 -0.20
N ILE A 93 11.19 0.10 -0.98
CA ILE A 93 10.23 -0.92 -1.40
C ILE A 93 10.40 -2.11 -0.46
N VAL A 94 9.31 -2.61 0.11
CA VAL A 94 9.30 -3.85 0.92
C VAL A 94 8.54 -4.90 0.14
N ASP A 95 9.28 -5.84 -0.46
CA ASP A 95 8.74 -6.84 -1.40
C ASP A 95 9.04 -8.27 -0.92
N SER A 96 8.09 -8.91 -0.24
CA SER A 96 6.74 -8.51 0.15
C SER A 96 6.58 -8.51 1.67
N ILE A 97 5.62 -7.77 2.20
CA ILE A 97 5.28 -7.82 3.63
C ILE A 97 4.47 -9.07 4.00
N SER A 98 4.01 -9.84 3.02
CA SER A 98 3.25 -11.07 3.26
C SER A 98 4.07 -12.15 3.96
N GLN A 99 5.38 -12.25 3.65
CA GLN A 99 6.29 -13.18 4.33
C GLN A 99 6.40 -12.91 5.82
N CYS A 100 6.41 -11.62 6.21
CA CYS A 100 6.43 -11.25 7.63
C CYS A 100 5.18 -11.76 8.37
N TRP A 101 4.03 -11.68 7.73
CA TRP A 101 2.78 -12.18 8.30
C TRP A 101 2.76 -13.70 8.36
N ASP A 102 3.20 -14.39 7.30
CA ASP A 102 3.31 -15.85 7.28
C ASP A 102 4.25 -16.34 8.40
N TYR A 103 5.42 -15.71 8.58
CA TYR A 103 6.32 -15.97 9.70
C TYR A 103 5.63 -15.83 11.06
N LEU A 104 4.83 -14.79 11.27
CA LEU A 104 4.11 -14.58 12.53
C LEU A 104 3.01 -15.63 12.76
N LEU A 105 2.36 -16.11 11.70
CA LEU A 105 1.39 -17.18 11.78
C LEU A 105 2.08 -18.51 12.17
N ASP A 106 3.22 -18.82 11.56
CA ASP A 106 4.02 -20.01 11.89
C ASP A 106 4.55 -19.94 13.33
N PHE A 107 5.06 -18.77 13.74
CA PHE A 107 5.46 -18.54 15.13
C PHE A 107 4.29 -18.76 16.10
N HIS A 108 3.10 -18.21 15.79
CA HIS A 108 1.91 -18.42 16.60
C HIS A 108 1.52 -19.90 16.69
N ALA A 109 1.54 -20.62 15.56
CA ALA A 109 1.20 -22.04 15.49
C ALA A 109 2.15 -22.93 16.31
N GLY A 110 3.42 -22.55 16.43
CA GLY A 110 4.43 -23.25 17.25
C GLY A 110 4.30 -23.01 18.77
N LEU A 111 3.48 -22.05 19.20
CA LEU A 111 3.30 -21.75 20.62
C LEU A 111 2.38 -22.76 21.31
N GLN A 112 2.82 -23.29 22.45
CA GLN A 112 1.99 -24.15 23.26
C GLN A 112 0.95 -23.38 24.07
N GLY A 113 -0.14 -24.04 24.46
CA GLY A 113 -1.17 -23.53 25.36
C GLY A 113 -2.37 -22.93 24.62
N ASN A 114 -3.01 -21.93 25.24
CA ASN A 114 -4.22 -21.32 24.69
C ASN A 114 -3.90 -20.44 23.48
N SER A 115 -4.37 -20.83 22.29
CA SER A 115 -4.15 -20.14 21.03
C SER A 115 -4.60 -18.67 21.10
N PHE A 116 -5.74 -18.37 21.72
CA PHE A 116 -6.21 -17.00 21.87
C PHE A 116 -5.26 -16.14 22.72
N ALA A 117 -4.76 -16.68 23.84
CA ALA A 117 -3.80 -15.98 24.69
C ALA A 117 -2.43 -15.77 24.00
N ASN A 118 -2.05 -16.67 23.10
CA ASN A 118 -0.78 -16.60 22.38
C ASN A 118 -0.67 -15.38 21.44
N TRP A 119 -1.80 -14.81 21.00
CA TRP A 119 -1.80 -13.56 20.22
C TRP A 119 -1.20 -12.36 20.97
N ALA A 120 -1.18 -12.41 22.30
CA ALA A 120 -0.48 -11.39 23.10
C ALA A 120 1.04 -11.35 22.83
N LYS A 121 1.63 -12.42 22.31
CA LYS A 121 3.05 -12.49 21.93
C LYS A 121 3.28 -12.06 20.46
N VAL A 122 2.29 -12.23 19.59
CA VAL A 122 2.36 -11.95 18.15
C VAL A 122 2.01 -10.50 17.84
N THR A 123 0.90 -10.02 18.41
CA THR A 123 0.35 -8.69 18.11
C THR A 123 1.35 -7.55 18.35
N PRO A 124 2.13 -7.49 19.44
CA PRO A 124 3.10 -6.41 19.64
C PRO A 124 4.18 -6.38 18.57
N ARG A 125 4.65 -7.55 18.10
CA ARG A 125 5.67 -7.67 17.05
C ARG A 125 5.15 -7.13 15.72
N GLN A 126 3.92 -7.54 15.33
CA GLN A 126 3.26 -7.02 14.13
C GLN A 126 3.07 -5.50 14.23
N ASN A 127 2.59 -5.01 15.37
CA ASN A 127 2.38 -3.59 15.56
C ASN A 127 3.68 -2.78 15.48
N ALA A 128 4.78 -3.30 16.03
CA ALA A 128 6.09 -2.65 15.91
C ALA A 128 6.54 -2.51 14.45
N PHE A 129 6.36 -3.55 13.65
CA PHE A 129 6.66 -3.52 12.21
C PHE A 129 5.78 -2.49 11.47
N VAL A 130 4.47 -2.50 11.72
CA VAL A 130 3.54 -1.51 11.13
C VAL A 130 3.95 -0.09 11.52
N GLN A 131 4.25 0.16 12.78
CA GLN A 131 4.70 1.48 13.26
C GLN A 131 6.01 1.90 12.59
N LYS A 132 6.95 0.99 12.36
CA LYS A 132 8.19 1.29 11.64
C LYS A 132 7.92 1.75 10.21
N ILE A 133 7.01 1.08 9.50
CA ILE A 133 6.58 1.52 8.16
C ILE A 133 5.99 2.94 8.23
N LEU A 134 5.03 3.17 9.14
CA LEU A 134 4.28 4.43 9.21
C LEU A 134 5.17 5.62 9.62
N GLN A 135 6.12 5.41 10.52
CA GLN A 135 6.98 6.46 11.06
C GLN A 135 8.24 6.71 10.23
N SER A 136 8.51 5.89 9.22
CA SER A 136 9.68 6.05 8.36
C SER A 136 9.74 7.45 7.74
N PRO A 137 10.90 8.12 7.77
CA PRO A 137 11.13 9.40 7.10
C PRO A 137 11.26 9.27 5.57
N ALA A 138 11.32 8.04 5.04
CA ALA A 138 11.28 7.75 3.61
C ALA A 138 9.86 7.49 3.10
N HIS A 139 9.66 7.54 1.78
CA HIS A 139 8.49 6.96 1.16
C HIS A 139 8.59 5.44 1.24
N ILE A 140 7.50 4.76 1.61
CA ILE A 140 7.48 3.29 1.68
C ILE A 140 6.44 2.77 0.68
N ILE A 141 6.85 1.82 -0.14
CA ILE A 141 5.99 1.05 -1.04
C ILE A 141 6.05 -0.41 -0.59
N CYS A 142 4.95 -0.94 -0.09
CA CYS A 142 4.85 -2.35 0.30
C CYS A 142 4.14 -3.14 -0.78
N THR A 143 4.63 -4.33 -1.11
CA THR A 143 3.84 -5.27 -1.90
C THR A 143 3.17 -6.30 -0.99
N MET A 144 1.97 -6.72 -1.35
CA MET A 144 1.20 -7.76 -0.68
C MET A 144 0.72 -8.79 -1.69
N ARG A 145 0.89 -10.06 -1.35
CA ARG A 145 0.28 -11.17 -2.10
C ARG A 145 -1.19 -11.23 -1.80
N THR A 146 -2.02 -11.57 -2.79
CA THR A 146 -3.44 -11.82 -2.61
C THR A 146 -3.77 -13.27 -2.91
N LYS A 147 -4.80 -13.78 -2.24
CA LYS A 147 -5.43 -15.06 -2.52
C LYS A 147 -6.91 -14.87 -2.82
N GLN A 148 -7.50 -15.85 -3.51
CA GLN A 148 -8.94 -15.86 -3.73
C GLN A 148 -9.68 -15.93 -2.40
N ASP A 149 -10.60 -15.01 -2.20
CA ASP A 149 -11.48 -14.99 -1.04
C ASP A 149 -12.82 -15.68 -1.36
N TYR A 150 -13.37 -16.40 -0.38
CA TYR A 150 -14.63 -17.14 -0.51
C TYR A 150 -15.53 -16.81 0.67
N VAL A 151 -16.78 -16.59 0.38
CA VAL A 151 -17.85 -16.50 1.39
C VAL A 151 -18.73 -17.74 1.28
N LEU A 152 -19.14 -18.29 2.40
CA LEU A 152 -20.11 -19.38 2.45
C LEU A 152 -21.49 -18.79 2.37
N ASN A 153 -22.15 -18.92 1.23
CA ASN A 153 -23.53 -18.52 1.02
C ASN A 153 -24.45 -19.75 1.10
N GLU A 154 -25.59 -19.59 1.77
CA GLU A 154 -26.60 -20.64 1.84
C GLU A 154 -27.40 -20.69 0.52
N LYS A 155 -27.31 -21.81 -0.21
CA LYS A 155 -28.10 -22.10 -1.40
C LYS A 155 -28.82 -23.43 -1.17
N ASN A 156 -30.16 -23.41 -1.14
CA ASN A 156 -31.02 -24.60 -0.95
C ASN A 156 -30.68 -25.39 0.33
N GLY A 157 -30.43 -24.71 1.47
CA GLY A 157 -30.14 -25.35 2.74
C GLY A 157 -28.69 -25.90 2.84
N LYS A 158 -27.82 -25.63 1.85
CA LYS A 158 -26.41 -26.03 1.85
C LYS A 158 -25.51 -24.79 1.78
N LEU A 159 -24.45 -24.80 2.59
CA LEU A 159 -23.39 -23.80 2.51
C LEU A 159 -22.52 -24.06 1.28
N VAL A 160 -22.54 -23.14 0.33
CA VAL A 160 -21.74 -23.22 -0.91
C VAL A 160 -20.72 -22.09 -0.91
N PRO A 161 -19.41 -22.40 -1.11
CA PRO A 161 -18.39 -21.38 -1.25
C PRO A 161 -18.63 -20.54 -2.53
N GLU A 162 -18.72 -19.25 -2.37
CA GLU A 162 -18.82 -18.29 -3.48
C GLU A 162 -17.60 -17.37 -3.48
N LYS A 163 -16.98 -17.17 -4.65
CA LYS A 163 -15.85 -16.27 -4.81
C LYS A 163 -16.32 -14.83 -4.67
N VAL A 164 -15.73 -14.08 -3.74
CA VAL A 164 -16.10 -12.69 -3.48
C VAL A 164 -15.01 -11.68 -3.86
N GLY A 165 -13.83 -12.16 -4.31
CA GLY A 165 -12.74 -11.28 -4.71
C GLY A 165 -11.38 -11.81 -4.33
N LEU A 166 -10.41 -10.90 -4.21
CA LEU A 166 -9.07 -11.19 -3.73
C LEU A 166 -8.87 -10.56 -2.35
N LYS A 167 -8.27 -11.32 -1.43
CA LYS A 167 -7.92 -10.84 -0.09
C LYS A 167 -6.40 -10.83 0.07
N ALA A 168 -5.86 -9.75 0.61
CA ALA A 168 -4.44 -9.67 0.92
C ALA A 168 -4.02 -10.75 1.94
N MET A 169 -2.88 -11.39 1.69
CA MET A 169 -2.24 -12.32 2.63
C MET A 169 -1.50 -11.50 3.69
N GLN A 170 -2.28 -10.90 4.58
CA GLN A 170 -1.81 -10.02 5.64
C GLN A 170 -2.85 -10.01 6.78
N ARG A 171 -2.48 -9.48 7.95
CA ARG A 171 -3.42 -9.25 9.05
C ARG A 171 -4.57 -8.38 8.56
N ASP A 172 -5.80 -8.75 8.94
CA ASP A 172 -6.99 -7.97 8.61
C ASP A 172 -6.83 -6.52 9.11
N GLY A 173 -7.19 -5.57 8.26
CA GLY A 173 -7.07 -4.15 8.54
C GLY A 173 -5.71 -3.52 8.20
N MET A 174 -4.74 -4.28 7.69
CA MET A 174 -3.45 -3.72 7.26
C MET A 174 -3.60 -2.66 6.15
N ASP A 175 -4.58 -2.81 5.29
CA ASP A 175 -4.94 -1.85 4.24
C ASP A 175 -5.35 -0.47 4.81
N TYR A 176 -5.94 -0.43 6.02
CA TYR A 176 -6.29 0.84 6.67
C TYR A 176 -5.08 1.69 7.05
N GLU A 177 -3.92 1.09 7.19
CA GLU A 177 -2.69 1.80 7.59
C GLU A 177 -2.09 2.59 6.44
N PHE A 178 -2.24 2.13 5.20
CA PHE A 178 -1.67 2.80 4.04
C PHE A 178 -2.46 4.06 3.62
N THR A 179 -1.76 5.02 3.04
CA THR A 179 -2.37 6.22 2.44
C THR A 179 -3.07 5.88 1.13
N VAL A 180 -2.47 5.00 0.34
CA VAL A 180 -2.98 4.51 -0.94
C VAL A 180 -2.81 3.00 -0.99
N VAL A 181 -3.83 2.29 -1.46
CA VAL A 181 -3.78 0.86 -1.79
C VAL A 181 -4.22 0.69 -3.24
N LEU A 182 -3.38 0.07 -4.03
CA LEU A 182 -3.60 -0.19 -5.45
C LEU A 182 -3.65 -1.71 -5.70
N ASP A 183 -4.73 -2.16 -6.30
CA ASP A 183 -4.95 -3.54 -6.71
C ASP A 183 -4.45 -3.72 -8.14
N ILE A 184 -3.62 -4.74 -8.37
CA ILE A 184 -3.05 -5.05 -9.69
C ILE A 184 -3.56 -6.41 -10.14
N ASP A 185 -4.23 -6.46 -11.27
CA ASP A 185 -4.71 -7.68 -11.89
C ASP A 185 -3.62 -8.39 -12.73
N LEU A 186 -3.95 -9.57 -13.29
CA LEU A 186 -3.03 -10.35 -14.16
C LEU A 186 -2.77 -9.70 -15.51
N LYS A 187 -3.55 -8.71 -15.91
CA LYS A 187 -3.33 -7.92 -17.13
C LYS A 187 -2.55 -6.65 -16.84
N HIS A 188 -2.07 -6.51 -15.59
CA HIS A 188 -1.35 -5.34 -15.08
C HIS A 188 -2.20 -4.06 -15.03
N HIS A 189 -3.53 -4.19 -15.06
CA HIS A 189 -4.43 -3.08 -14.81
C HIS A 189 -4.50 -2.81 -13.31
N VAL A 190 -4.57 -1.55 -12.97
CA VAL A 190 -4.53 -1.06 -11.59
C VAL A 190 -5.81 -0.31 -11.26
N GLN A 191 -6.38 -0.64 -10.11
CA GLN A 191 -7.49 0.08 -9.52
C GLN A 191 -7.16 0.44 -8.06
N ALA A 192 -7.60 1.61 -7.61
CA ALA A 192 -7.42 1.98 -6.21
C ALA A 192 -8.56 1.40 -5.36
N SER A 193 -8.23 0.57 -4.38
CA SER A 193 -9.16 0.14 -3.33
C SER A 193 -9.19 1.10 -2.15
N LYS A 194 -8.12 1.91 -1.99
CA LYS A 194 -8.04 2.99 -1.02
C LYS A 194 -7.19 4.13 -1.56
N ASP A 195 -7.66 5.36 -1.39
CA ASP A 195 -6.91 6.55 -1.80
C ASP A 195 -7.29 7.76 -0.95
N ARG A 196 -6.36 8.20 -0.09
CA ARG A 196 -6.50 9.44 0.69
C ARG A 196 -5.94 10.65 -0.04
N THR A 197 -5.39 10.47 -1.24
CA THR A 197 -4.78 11.54 -2.03
C THR A 197 -5.77 12.20 -2.99
N GLY A 198 -6.82 11.49 -3.39
CA GLY A 198 -7.76 11.87 -4.44
C GLY A 198 -7.16 11.75 -5.85
N LEU A 199 -6.01 11.09 -5.99
CA LEU A 199 -5.36 10.93 -7.30
C LEU A 199 -5.96 9.80 -8.13
N PHE A 200 -6.50 8.76 -7.51
CA PHE A 200 -6.82 7.49 -8.17
C PHE A 200 -8.27 7.06 -8.00
N MET A 201 -8.90 7.34 -6.85
CA MET A 201 -10.28 6.89 -6.57
C MET A 201 -11.27 7.46 -7.58
N GLY A 202 -12.16 6.59 -8.08
CA GLY A 202 -13.17 6.95 -9.08
C GLY A 202 -12.62 7.16 -10.49
N ARG A 203 -11.36 6.86 -10.75
CA ARG A 203 -10.77 6.88 -12.10
C ARG A 203 -10.90 5.52 -12.78
N PRO A 204 -10.89 5.48 -14.13
CA PRO A 204 -10.75 4.24 -14.88
C PRO A 204 -9.47 3.49 -14.49
N GLU A 205 -9.46 2.18 -14.72
CA GLU A 205 -8.26 1.36 -14.61
C GLU A 205 -7.10 1.94 -15.42
N PHE A 206 -5.89 1.82 -14.89
CA PHE A 206 -4.68 2.33 -15.52
C PHE A 206 -3.53 1.35 -15.35
N THR A 207 -2.42 1.60 -16.03
CA THR A 207 -1.15 0.89 -15.81
C THR A 207 -0.16 1.78 -15.09
N ILE A 208 0.65 1.19 -14.20
CA ILE A 208 1.68 1.94 -13.48
C ILE A 208 2.83 2.27 -14.43
N THR A 209 3.19 3.55 -14.42
CA THR A 209 4.34 4.10 -15.13
C THR A 209 5.08 5.06 -14.20
N PRO A 210 6.30 5.49 -14.52
CA PRO A 210 7.00 6.52 -13.74
C PRO A 210 6.21 7.82 -13.55
N LYS A 211 5.32 8.17 -14.51
CA LYS A 211 4.45 9.35 -14.40
C LYS A 211 3.48 9.25 -13.21
N VAL A 212 3.05 8.05 -12.85
CA VAL A 212 2.20 7.81 -11.67
C VAL A 212 2.98 8.14 -10.40
N GLY A 213 4.25 7.69 -10.30
CA GLY A 213 5.14 8.03 -9.19
C GLY A 213 5.38 9.53 -9.08
N GLN A 214 5.61 10.20 -10.21
CA GLN A 214 5.77 11.66 -10.26
C GLN A 214 4.50 12.40 -9.78
N ALA A 215 3.32 11.92 -10.14
CA ALA A 215 2.05 12.49 -9.67
C ALA A 215 1.90 12.37 -8.15
N ILE A 216 2.30 11.21 -7.57
CA ILE A 216 2.32 10.99 -6.13
C ILE A 216 3.31 11.95 -5.45
N LEU A 217 4.53 12.07 -5.97
CA LEU A 217 5.53 13.00 -5.43
C LEU A 217 5.03 14.45 -5.46
N ASN A 218 4.46 14.87 -6.58
CA ASN A 218 3.88 16.21 -6.72
C ASN A 218 2.79 16.43 -5.66
N TRP A 219 1.90 15.45 -5.45
CA TRP A 219 0.88 15.53 -4.40
C TRP A 219 1.49 15.66 -3.00
N CYS A 220 2.57 14.92 -2.70
CA CYS A 220 3.27 15.00 -1.41
C CYS A 220 3.87 16.40 -1.17
N ASN A 221 4.30 17.08 -2.22
CA ASN A 221 5.00 18.38 -2.18
C ASN A 221 4.05 19.58 -2.34
N LEU A 222 2.77 19.38 -2.71
CA LEU A 222 1.81 20.47 -2.87
C LEU A 222 1.61 21.24 -1.57
N ASN A 223 1.82 22.55 -1.65
CA ASN A 223 1.51 23.48 -0.56
C ASN A 223 -0.03 23.65 -0.48
N PRO A 224 -0.66 23.53 0.70
CA PRO A 224 -2.13 23.55 0.84
C PRO A 224 -2.79 24.85 0.35
N GLN A 225 -2.03 25.92 0.13
CA GLN A 225 -2.55 27.19 -0.37
C GLN A 225 -2.92 27.18 -1.87
N GLN A 226 -2.62 26.12 -2.62
CA GLN A 226 -2.89 26.05 -4.07
C GLN A 226 -4.10 25.20 -4.46
N THR A 227 -4.80 24.58 -3.51
CA THR A 227 -5.95 23.70 -3.81
C THR A 227 -7.20 24.15 -3.07
N ILE A 228 -7.60 25.41 -3.18
CA ILE A 228 -8.99 25.80 -2.95
C ILE A 228 -9.71 25.58 -4.28
N VAL A 229 -10.18 24.36 -4.51
CA VAL A 229 -11.23 24.08 -5.48
C VAL A 229 -12.47 24.73 -4.90
N GLN A 230 -12.90 25.87 -5.46
CA GLN A 230 -14.19 26.47 -5.13
C GLN A 230 -15.28 25.42 -5.39
N PRO A 231 -16.22 25.18 -4.46
CA PRO A 231 -17.37 24.34 -4.75
C PRO A 231 -18.11 24.96 -5.92
N GLN A 232 -18.33 24.16 -6.96
CA GLN A 232 -19.18 24.57 -8.08
C GLN A 232 -20.56 24.91 -7.49
N THR A 233 -20.92 26.18 -7.59
CA THR A 233 -22.25 26.69 -7.27
C THR A 233 -23.27 25.89 -8.07
N SER A 234 -24.16 25.20 -7.38
CA SER A 234 -25.31 24.51 -7.92
C SER A 234 -26.08 25.43 -8.84
N GLN A 235 -26.29 25.00 -10.07
CA GLN A 235 -27.22 25.66 -11.00
C GLN A 235 -28.60 25.67 -10.35
N THR A 236 -29.14 26.88 -10.15
CA THR A 236 -30.51 27.16 -9.80
C THR A 236 -31.42 26.62 -10.89
N TYR A 237 -32.23 25.66 -10.57
CA TYR A 237 -33.38 25.24 -11.38
C TYR A 237 -34.34 26.43 -11.47
N GLY A 238 -34.42 27.04 -12.66
CA GLY A 238 -35.42 28.05 -12.97
C GLY A 238 -36.83 27.45 -12.92
N ASN A 239 -37.66 28.00 -12.02
CA ASN A 239 -39.09 27.78 -12.01
C ASN A 239 -39.73 28.30 -13.30
N SER A 240 -40.15 27.39 -14.17
CA SER A 240 -41.05 27.73 -15.26
C SER A 240 -42.47 27.80 -14.70
N THR A 241 -43.03 28.98 -14.59
CA THR A 241 -44.43 29.26 -14.36
C THR A 241 -45.28 28.81 -15.58
N PRO A 242 -46.38 28.10 -15.43
CA PRO A 242 -47.28 27.83 -16.54
C PRO A 242 -48.11 29.09 -16.88
N ALA A 243 -48.24 29.36 -18.17
CA ALA A 243 -49.12 30.42 -18.70
C ALA A 243 -50.59 30.04 -18.56
N PRO A 244 -51.49 31.02 -18.33
CA PRO A 244 -52.92 30.73 -18.25
C PRO A 244 -53.53 30.54 -19.63
N SER A 245 -54.34 29.50 -19.74
CA SER A 245 -55.22 29.22 -20.90
C SER A 245 -56.41 30.18 -20.94
N CYS A 246 -56.62 30.79 -22.10
CA CYS A 246 -57.91 31.28 -22.57
C CYS A 246 -58.63 30.18 -23.36
#